data_d6ee74ca0f8ca02096792efb3bca5e45
#
_entry.id   d6ee74ca0f8ca02096792efb3bca5e45
#
_cell.length_a   1.000
_cell.length_b   1.000
_cell.length_c   1.000
_cell.angle_alpha   90.00
_cell.angle_beta   90.00
_cell.angle_gamma   90.00
#
_symmetry.space_group_name_H-M   'P 1'
#
loop_
_entity.id
_entity.type
_entity.pdbx_description
1 polymer ?
#
loop_
_entity_poly.entity_id
_entity_poly.type
_entity_poly.pdbx_seq_one_letter_code
_entity_poly.pdbx_strand_id
1 'polypeptide(L)'
;MGMYYDFENADGFATGAIGQPGARTFYLQVRAEGRTVSIKCEKQQVAALAEYLRTMLEDMPDTGTEVDPVSSSLVNPVEQDFVLGSVGLGVDRPNMRMVIQLEEMILVDEDDDDIFDLLDDDDDEIDSTVVRVLVTPSQARAFCDTADLFLSAGRANCKWCGTPIDPSGHACPKFN
;
A
#
# COMPACT_ATOMS: atom_id res chain seq x y z
N MET A 1 -8.77 -0.37 -19.98
CA MET A 1 -7.43 -0.64 -20.56
C MET A 1 -6.40 -0.50 -19.45
N GLY A 2 -5.86 -1.60 -18.98
CA GLY A 2 -4.83 -1.62 -17.94
C GLY A 2 -3.53 -1.00 -18.42
N MET A 3 -2.75 -0.48 -17.50
CA MET A 3 -1.45 0.09 -17.78
C MET A 3 -0.36 -0.70 -17.06
N TYR A 4 0.76 -0.91 -17.70
CA TYR A 4 1.94 -1.52 -17.08
C TYR A 4 3.01 -0.45 -16.87
N TYR A 5 3.37 -0.24 -15.60
CA TYR A 5 4.47 0.63 -15.20
C TYR A 5 5.61 -0.22 -14.66
N ASP A 6 6.80 -0.06 -15.21
CA ASP A 6 8.03 -0.70 -14.72
C ASP A 6 9.05 0.36 -14.35
N PHE A 7 9.28 0.54 -13.05
CA PHE A 7 10.18 1.56 -12.51
C PHE A 7 11.41 0.90 -11.88
N GLU A 8 12.53 0.99 -12.55
CA GLU A 8 13.80 0.45 -12.04
C GLU A 8 14.38 1.24 -10.85
N ASN A 9 14.00 2.51 -10.70
CA ASN A 9 14.47 3.38 -9.62
C ASN A 9 13.32 4.23 -9.10
N ALA A 10 12.92 3.96 -7.87
CA ALA A 10 11.94 4.80 -7.19
C ALA A 10 12.58 6.09 -6.66
N ASP A 11 11.99 7.24 -6.97
CA ASP A 11 12.29 8.51 -6.31
C ASP A 11 11.59 8.59 -4.95
N GLY A 12 10.47 7.89 -4.80
CA GLY A 12 9.73 7.76 -3.57
C GLY A 12 8.81 6.54 -3.57
N PHE A 13 8.75 5.89 -2.43
CA PHE A 13 7.79 4.83 -2.13
C PHE A 13 7.15 5.16 -0.79
N ALA A 14 5.90 5.57 -0.82
CA ALA A 14 5.24 6.22 0.29
C ALA A 14 3.91 5.56 0.65
N THR A 15 3.53 5.73 1.91
CA THR A 15 2.18 5.44 2.39
C THR A 15 1.68 6.58 3.26
N GLY A 16 0.39 6.65 3.40
CA GLY A 16 -0.26 7.62 4.28
C GLY A 16 -1.76 7.44 4.28
N ALA A 17 -2.43 8.25 5.06
CA ALA A 17 -3.87 8.24 5.17
C ALA A 17 -4.43 9.65 5.10
N ILE A 18 -5.53 9.80 4.38
CA ILE A 18 -6.26 11.06 4.24
C ILE A 18 -7.59 10.93 4.99
N GLY A 19 -7.95 11.97 5.74
CA GLY A 19 -9.17 12.02 6.54
C GLY A 19 -8.92 11.89 8.03
N GLN A 20 -9.99 11.89 8.80
CA GLN A 20 -9.93 11.78 10.25
C GLN A 20 -9.92 10.32 10.73
N PRO A 21 -9.39 10.04 11.93
CA PRO A 21 -9.44 8.71 12.53
C PRO A 21 -10.87 8.13 12.51
N GLY A 22 -11.02 6.92 11.95
CA GLY A 22 -12.31 6.27 11.75
C GLY A 22 -12.95 6.50 10.37
N ALA A 23 -12.49 7.50 9.61
CA ALA A 23 -12.92 7.81 8.26
C ALA A 23 -11.71 8.09 7.33
N ARG A 24 -10.61 7.36 7.56
CA ARG A 24 -9.38 7.50 6.77
C ARG A 24 -9.42 6.64 5.52
N THR A 25 -8.92 7.20 4.43
CA THR A 25 -8.56 6.46 3.23
C THR A 25 -7.05 6.31 3.17
N PHE A 26 -6.57 5.07 3.07
CA PHE A 26 -5.15 4.77 2.95
C PHE A 26 -4.73 4.75 1.48
N TYR A 27 -3.51 5.20 1.26
CA TYR A 27 -2.88 5.22 -0.06
C TYR A 27 -1.45 4.68 -0.01
N LEU A 28 -1.07 4.00 -1.08
CA LEU A 28 0.32 3.81 -1.48
C LEU A 28 0.63 4.80 -2.60
N GLN A 29 1.83 5.33 -2.63
CA GLN A 29 2.24 6.24 -3.69
C GLN A 29 3.64 5.88 -4.17
N VAL A 30 3.75 5.65 -5.47
CA VAL A 30 5.01 5.38 -6.16
C VAL A 30 5.37 6.61 -6.98
N ARG A 31 6.58 7.12 -6.78
CA ARG A 31 7.12 8.22 -7.58
C ARG A 31 8.39 7.77 -8.26
N ALA A 32 8.41 7.87 -9.56
CA ALA A 32 9.57 7.50 -10.37
C ALA A 32 9.46 8.16 -11.75
N GLU A 33 10.58 8.54 -12.32
CA GLU A 33 10.67 9.04 -13.70
C GLU A 33 9.74 10.24 -13.98
N GLY A 34 9.54 11.10 -12.99
CA GLY A 34 8.64 12.26 -13.10
C GLY A 34 7.15 11.93 -13.04
N ARG A 35 6.80 10.68 -12.75
CA ARG A 35 5.41 10.22 -12.57
C ARG A 35 5.12 9.96 -11.10
N THR A 36 3.86 10.14 -10.76
CA THR A 36 3.31 9.77 -9.45
C THR A 36 2.11 8.88 -9.70
N VAL A 37 2.13 7.68 -9.12
CA VAL A 37 0.99 6.74 -9.14
C VAL A 37 0.48 6.59 -7.74
N SER A 38 -0.79 6.90 -7.52
CA SER A 38 -1.45 6.88 -6.22
C SER A 38 -2.51 5.77 -6.18
N ILE A 39 -2.34 4.84 -5.28
CA ILE A 39 -3.10 3.59 -5.21
C ILE A 39 -3.87 3.58 -3.90
N LYS A 40 -5.21 3.57 -4.00
CA LYS A 40 -6.06 3.41 -2.82
C LYS A 40 -5.93 1.98 -2.28
N CYS A 41 -5.80 1.86 -0.97
CA CYS A 41 -5.67 0.55 -0.32
C CYS A 41 -6.37 0.52 1.04
N GLU A 42 -6.42 -0.67 1.60
CA GLU A 42 -6.94 -0.90 2.95
C GLU A 42 -5.83 -0.83 4.00
N LYS A 43 -6.19 -0.44 5.21
CA LYS A 43 -5.27 -0.41 6.36
C LYS A 43 -4.52 -1.73 6.55
N GLN A 44 -5.23 -2.85 6.38
CA GLN A 44 -4.65 -4.19 6.54
C GLN A 44 -3.63 -4.51 5.44
N GLN A 45 -3.83 -4.01 4.23
CA GLN A 45 -2.88 -4.18 3.13
C GLN A 45 -1.57 -3.43 3.41
N VAL A 46 -1.66 -2.21 3.96
CA VAL A 46 -0.46 -1.46 4.38
C VAL A 46 0.27 -2.19 5.51
N ALA A 47 -0.46 -2.69 6.50
CA ALA A 47 0.13 -3.44 7.62
C ALA A 47 0.85 -4.71 7.15
N ALA A 48 0.21 -5.51 6.30
CA ALA A 48 0.79 -6.71 5.73
C ALA A 48 2.03 -6.42 4.89
N LEU A 49 1.97 -5.41 4.03
CA LEU A 49 3.10 -4.99 3.20
C LEU A 49 4.30 -4.57 4.07
N ALA A 50 4.08 -3.77 5.11
CA ALA A 50 5.14 -3.34 6.02
C ALA A 50 5.77 -4.53 6.77
N GLU A 51 4.97 -5.50 7.21
CA GLU A 51 5.45 -6.70 7.89
C GLU A 51 6.32 -7.57 6.96
N TYR A 52 5.86 -7.82 5.74
CA TYR A 52 6.65 -8.58 4.75
C TYR A 52 7.94 -7.87 4.37
N LEU A 53 7.91 -6.55 4.19
CA LEU A 53 9.11 -5.77 3.89
C LEU A 53 10.13 -5.84 5.04
N ARG A 54 9.70 -5.81 6.30
CA ARG A 54 10.60 -5.98 7.47
C ARG A 54 11.25 -7.35 7.46
N THR A 55 10.48 -8.41 7.23
CA THR A 55 11.02 -9.77 7.15
C THR A 55 12.09 -9.88 6.06
N MET A 56 11.83 -9.31 4.89
CA MET A 56 12.81 -9.31 3.80
C MET A 56 14.06 -8.47 4.13
N LEU A 57 13.89 -7.39 4.88
CA LEU A 57 15.00 -6.51 5.30
C LEU A 57 15.94 -7.15 6.33
N GLU A 58 15.50 -8.19 7.07
CA GLU A 58 16.36 -8.93 8.01
C GLU A 58 17.53 -9.59 7.28
N ASP A 59 17.32 -10.03 6.05
CA ASP A 59 18.32 -10.68 5.21
C ASP A 59 19.13 -9.69 4.33
N MET A 60 18.85 -8.39 4.43
CA MET A 60 19.50 -7.38 3.61
C MET A 60 20.43 -6.49 4.44
N PRO A 61 21.64 -6.19 3.92
CA PRO A 61 22.56 -5.31 4.63
C PRO A 61 21.98 -3.91 4.80
N ASP A 62 22.22 -3.32 5.96
CA ASP A 62 21.95 -1.90 6.15
C ASP A 62 23.04 -1.08 5.45
N THR A 63 22.63 -0.37 4.41
CA THR A 63 23.57 0.50 3.65
C THR A 63 23.82 1.83 4.34
N GLY A 64 23.10 2.13 5.43
CA GLY A 64 23.21 3.40 6.18
C GLY A 64 22.87 4.64 5.36
N THR A 65 22.24 4.47 4.20
CA THR A 65 21.85 5.59 3.35
C THR A 65 20.63 6.28 3.95
N GLU A 66 20.77 7.53 4.28
CA GLU A 66 19.62 8.35 4.69
C GLU A 66 18.67 8.53 3.50
N VAL A 67 17.39 8.40 3.79
CA VAL A 67 16.31 8.62 2.82
C VAL A 67 15.64 9.93 3.17
N ASP A 68 15.42 10.77 2.17
CA ASP A 68 14.64 11.99 2.35
C ASP A 68 13.26 11.63 2.92
N PRO A 69 12.84 12.19 4.07
CA PRO A 69 11.53 11.95 4.65
C PRO A 69 10.36 12.18 3.69
N VAL A 70 10.53 13.07 2.72
CA VAL A 70 9.55 13.32 1.66
C VAL A 70 9.36 12.10 0.78
N SER A 71 10.38 11.25 0.63
CA SER A 71 10.31 10.05 -0.22
C SER A 71 9.36 8.97 0.31
N SER A 72 9.11 8.94 1.62
CA SER A 72 8.19 8.01 2.29
C SER A 72 6.83 8.62 2.65
N SER A 73 6.64 9.91 2.36
CA SER A 73 5.41 10.65 2.63
C SER A 73 4.60 10.90 1.36
N LEU A 74 3.27 10.92 1.48
CA LEU A 74 2.39 11.25 0.36
C LEU A 74 2.63 12.68 -0.12
N VAL A 75 2.66 12.86 -1.42
CA VAL A 75 2.66 14.18 -2.07
C VAL A 75 1.22 14.53 -2.47
N ASN A 76 0.79 15.71 -2.07
CA ASN A 76 -0.55 16.22 -2.36
C ASN A 76 -0.56 17.12 -3.61
N PRO A 77 -1.69 17.18 -4.36
CA PRO A 77 -2.92 16.41 -4.13
C PRO A 77 -2.75 14.93 -4.46
N VAL A 78 -3.44 14.05 -3.71
CA VAL A 78 -3.46 12.62 -4.01
C VAL A 78 -4.63 12.35 -4.95
N GLU A 79 -4.31 12.03 -6.19
CA GLU A 79 -5.28 11.60 -7.20
C GLU A 79 -5.19 10.09 -7.36
N GLN A 80 -6.30 9.40 -7.07
CA GLN A 80 -6.34 7.95 -7.12
C GLN A 80 -6.28 7.45 -8.58
N ASP A 81 -5.27 6.65 -8.90
CA ASP A 81 -5.17 5.98 -10.20
C ASP A 81 -5.99 4.68 -10.21
N PHE A 82 -5.83 3.84 -9.19
CA PHE A 82 -6.59 2.59 -9.04
C PHE A 82 -6.71 2.13 -7.58
N VAL A 83 -7.42 1.03 -7.37
CA VAL A 83 -7.56 0.37 -6.05
C VAL A 83 -6.68 -0.87 -6.02
N LEU A 84 -5.92 -1.05 -4.95
CA LEU A 84 -5.02 -2.17 -4.77
C LEU A 84 -5.80 -3.50 -4.64
N GLY A 85 -5.48 -4.44 -5.51
CA GLY A 85 -5.92 -5.82 -5.44
C GLY A 85 -4.86 -6.70 -4.78
N SER A 86 -3.81 -7.04 -5.50
CA SER A 86 -2.75 -7.93 -5.02
C SER A 86 -1.38 -7.24 -4.94
N VAL A 87 -0.50 -7.84 -4.15
CA VAL A 87 0.88 -7.37 -3.98
C VAL A 87 1.83 -8.54 -4.17
N GLY A 88 2.77 -8.40 -5.10
CA GLY A 88 3.90 -9.31 -5.28
C GLY A 88 5.18 -8.70 -4.71
N LEU A 89 6.00 -9.52 -4.06
CA LEU A 89 7.27 -9.09 -3.49
C LEU A 89 8.40 -10.01 -3.95
N GLY A 90 9.55 -9.42 -4.23
CA GLY A 90 10.74 -10.14 -4.62
C GLY A 90 12.02 -9.39 -4.25
N VAL A 91 13.16 -10.03 -4.46
CA VAL A 91 14.48 -9.46 -4.22
C VAL A 91 15.32 -9.55 -5.49
N ASP A 92 15.80 -8.42 -5.94
CA ASP A 92 16.88 -8.34 -6.93
C ASP A 92 18.23 -8.35 -6.18
N ARG A 93 18.77 -9.56 -5.99
CA ARG A 93 20.01 -9.76 -5.23
C ARG A 93 21.23 -9.10 -5.84
N PRO A 94 21.45 -9.16 -7.17
CA PRO A 94 22.61 -8.50 -7.79
C PRO A 94 22.68 -7.01 -7.53
N ASN A 95 21.53 -6.33 -7.54
CA ASN A 95 21.44 -4.89 -7.35
C ASN A 95 21.05 -4.49 -5.91
N MET A 96 20.85 -5.46 -5.03
CA MET A 96 20.40 -5.23 -3.65
C MET A 96 19.15 -4.33 -3.58
N ARG A 97 18.14 -4.69 -4.37
CA ARG A 97 16.86 -3.98 -4.45
C ARG A 97 15.71 -4.90 -4.05
N MET A 98 14.67 -4.31 -3.53
CA MET A 98 13.41 -4.99 -3.32
C MET A 98 12.49 -4.68 -4.50
N VAL A 99 11.87 -5.73 -5.04
CA VAL A 99 10.91 -5.63 -6.14
C VAL A 99 9.52 -5.67 -5.53
N ILE A 100 8.73 -4.65 -5.82
CA ILE A 100 7.34 -4.56 -5.36
C ILE A 100 6.46 -4.47 -6.60
N GLN A 101 5.48 -5.36 -6.70
CA GLN A 101 4.49 -5.35 -7.76
C GLN A 101 3.12 -5.10 -7.14
N LEU A 102 2.45 -4.06 -7.60
CA LEU A 102 1.13 -3.63 -7.13
C LEU A 102 0.14 -3.77 -8.28
N GLU A 103 -0.90 -4.55 -8.08
CA GLU A 103 -1.88 -4.88 -9.12
C GLU A 103 -3.24 -4.31 -8.77
N GLU A 104 -3.92 -3.81 -9.78
CA GLU A 104 -5.27 -3.28 -9.66
C GLU A 104 -6.27 -4.37 -9.24
N MET A 105 -7.20 -4.00 -8.37
CA MET A 105 -8.33 -4.84 -8.00
C MET A 105 -9.29 -4.95 -9.18
N ILE A 106 -9.55 -6.18 -9.61
CA ILE A 106 -10.56 -6.48 -10.62
C ILE A 106 -11.84 -6.82 -9.88
N LEU A 107 -12.90 -6.06 -10.15
CA LEU A 107 -14.25 -6.39 -9.72
C LEU A 107 -14.87 -7.26 -10.81
N VAL A 108 -15.04 -8.55 -10.52
CA VAL A 108 -15.88 -9.44 -11.33
C VAL A 108 -17.29 -9.28 -10.83
N ASP A 109 -18.20 -8.78 -11.68
CA ASP A 109 -19.61 -8.72 -11.34
C ASP A 109 -20.12 -10.16 -11.22
N GLU A 110 -20.60 -10.55 -10.03
CA GLU A 110 -21.13 -11.90 -9.74
C GLU A 110 -22.44 -12.23 -10.49
N ASP A 111 -23.00 -11.25 -11.19
CA ASP A 111 -24.25 -11.39 -11.98
C ASP A 111 -24.01 -11.86 -13.43
N ASP A 112 -22.77 -11.98 -13.87
CA ASP A 112 -22.45 -12.61 -15.16
C ASP A 112 -22.37 -14.13 -14.96
N ASP A 113 -23.42 -14.83 -15.37
CA ASP A 113 -23.48 -16.30 -15.46
C ASP A 113 -22.47 -16.88 -16.49
N ASP A 114 -21.66 -16.03 -17.10
CA ASP A 114 -20.65 -16.37 -18.12
C ASP A 114 -19.26 -16.67 -17.54
N ILE A 115 -19.15 -16.91 -16.20
CA ILE A 115 -17.86 -17.25 -15.56
C ILE A 115 -17.22 -18.52 -16.17
N PHE A 116 -18.02 -19.39 -16.80
CA PHE A 116 -17.51 -20.59 -17.44
C PHE A 116 -16.88 -20.34 -18.83
N ASP A 117 -17.23 -19.25 -19.51
CA ASP A 117 -16.67 -18.90 -20.82
C ASP A 117 -15.29 -18.22 -20.71
N LEU A 118 -14.93 -17.68 -19.54
CA LEU A 118 -13.64 -17.02 -19.30
C LEU A 118 -12.48 -18.01 -19.06
N LEU A 119 -12.75 -19.29 -18.97
CA LEU A 119 -11.72 -20.32 -18.74
C LEU A 119 -11.20 -20.97 -20.01
N ASP A 120 -11.75 -20.68 -21.17
CA ASP A 120 -11.48 -21.40 -22.43
C ASP A 120 -10.80 -20.56 -23.52
N ASP A 121 -10.55 -19.25 -23.29
CA ASP A 121 -9.80 -18.43 -24.24
C ASP A 121 -8.47 -17.99 -23.61
N ASP A 122 -7.39 -18.58 -24.11
CA ASP A 122 -5.98 -18.32 -23.74
C ASP A 122 -5.49 -16.88 -24.05
N ASP A 123 -6.35 -15.94 -24.43
CA ASP A 123 -5.98 -14.60 -24.89
C ASP A 123 -6.76 -13.43 -24.24
N ASP A 124 -7.66 -13.67 -23.28
CA ASP A 124 -8.25 -12.57 -22.51
C ASP A 124 -7.28 -12.15 -21.38
N GLU A 125 -6.25 -11.37 -21.74
CA GLU A 125 -5.49 -10.58 -20.77
C GLU A 125 -6.48 -9.74 -19.95
N ILE A 126 -6.69 -10.15 -18.70
CA ILE A 126 -7.42 -9.33 -17.75
C ILE A 126 -6.72 -7.99 -17.68
N ASP A 127 -7.36 -6.96 -18.19
CA ASP A 127 -6.79 -5.64 -18.49
C ASP A 127 -6.67 -4.83 -17.20
N SER A 128 -5.81 -5.29 -16.27
CA SER A 128 -5.55 -4.64 -14.99
C SER A 128 -4.29 -3.77 -15.04
N THR A 129 -4.31 -2.68 -14.29
CA THR A 129 -3.13 -1.84 -14.11
C THR A 129 -2.14 -2.52 -13.17
N VAL A 130 -0.87 -2.57 -13.58
CA VAL A 130 0.22 -3.14 -12.79
C VAL A 130 1.34 -2.12 -12.65
N VAL A 131 1.81 -1.92 -11.42
CA VAL A 131 2.99 -1.11 -11.11
C VAL A 131 4.05 -2.01 -10.52
N ARG A 132 5.16 -2.18 -11.23
CA ARG A 132 6.36 -2.85 -10.73
C ARG A 132 7.39 -1.75 -10.39
N VAL A 133 7.92 -1.77 -9.19
CA VAL A 133 8.90 -0.78 -8.73
C VAL A 133 10.02 -1.45 -7.94
N LEU A 134 11.25 -1.00 -8.18
CA LEU A 134 12.42 -1.40 -7.41
C LEU A 134 12.74 -0.30 -6.39
N VAL A 135 12.83 -0.69 -5.13
CA VAL A 135 13.16 0.20 -4.02
C VAL A 135 14.44 -0.25 -3.31
N THR A 136 15.16 0.70 -2.75
CA THR A 136 16.32 0.40 -1.91
C THR A 136 15.88 -0.15 -0.54
N PRO A 137 16.74 -0.89 0.16
CA PRO A 137 16.46 -1.28 1.55
C PRO A 137 16.17 -0.08 2.45
N SER A 138 16.85 1.05 2.26
CA SER A 138 16.61 2.27 3.02
C SER A 138 15.22 2.87 2.75
N GLN A 139 14.78 2.88 1.50
CA GLN A 139 13.41 3.32 1.14
C GLN A 139 12.35 2.40 1.75
N ALA A 140 12.59 1.09 1.74
CA ALA A 140 11.68 0.12 2.35
C ALA A 140 11.59 0.31 3.88
N ARG A 141 12.71 0.58 4.57
CA ARG A 141 12.71 0.91 6.01
C ARG A 141 11.91 2.19 6.27
N ALA A 142 12.19 3.25 5.52
CA ALA A 142 11.46 4.52 5.66
C ALA A 142 9.95 4.36 5.41
N PHE A 143 9.57 3.51 4.46
CA PHE A 143 8.17 3.14 4.23
C PHE A 143 7.57 2.46 5.47
N CYS A 144 8.26 1.47 6.05
CA CYS A 144 7.79 0.77 7.24
C CYS A 144 7.62 1.70 8.44
N ASP A 145 8.56 2.63 8.66
CA ASP A 145 8.48 3.60 9.75
C ASP A 145 7.28 4.55 9.55
N THR A 146 7.06 5.01 8.33
CA THR A 146 5.90 5.84 8.00
C THR A 146 4.59 5.07 8.13
N ALA A 147 4.55 3.80 7.71
CA ALA A 147 3.40 2.93 7.90
C ALA A 147 3.03 2.82 9.38
N ASP A 148 4.00 2.61 10.26
CA ASP A 148 3.76 2.51 11.72
C ASP A 148 3.12 3.76 12.30
N LEU A 149 3.52 4.95 11.84
CA LEU A 149 2.91 6.21 12.28
C LEU A 149 1.42 6.26 11.95
N PHE A 150 1.04 5.86 10.74
CA PHE A 150 -0.36 5.89 10.31
C PHE A 150 -1.17 4.72 10.86
N LEU A 151 -0.57 3.54 11.03
CA LEU A 151 -1.24 2.37 11.60
C LEU A 151 -1.50 2.54 13.10
N SER A 152 -0.58 3.14 13.84
CA SER A 152 -0.70 3.43 15.27
C SER A 152 -1.55 4.66 15.60
N ALA A 153 -1.68 5.60 14.67
CA ALA A 153 -2.49 6.82 14.83
C ALA A 153 -4.00 6.55 14.68
N GLY A 154 -4.48 5.39 15.12
CA GLY A 154 -5.89 5.03 15.17
C GLY A 154 -6.67 5.81 16.23
N ARG A 155 -7.99 5.51 16.33
CA ARG A 155 -8.83 6.02 17.41
C ARG A 155 -8.30 5.54 18.75
N ALA A 156 -8.23 6.46 19.74
CA ALA A 156 -7.90 6.06 21.09
C ALA A 156 -8.93 5.05 21.63
N ASN A 157 -8.46 4.05 22.34
CA ASN A 157 -9.36 3.09 22.97
C ASN A 157 -9.96 3.70 24.25
N CYS A 158 -11.23 3.42 24.47
CA CYS A 158 -11.89 3.78 25.70
C CYS A 158 -11.23 3.07 26.88
N LYS A 159 -10.76 3.83 27.86
CA LYS A 159 -10.11 3.29 29.07
C LYS A 159 -11.02 2.39 29.93
N TRP A 160 -12.32 2.43 29.70
CA TRP A 160 -13.31 1.68 30.48
C TRP A 160 -13.78 0.42 29.80
N CYS A 161 -14.08 0.45 28.49
CA CYS A 161 -14.59 -0.70 27.76
C CYS A 161 -13.60 -1.27 26.74
N GLY A 162 -12.50 -0.56 26.46
CA GLY A 162 -11.46 -0.99 25.50
C GLY A 162 -11.83 -0.80 24.03
N THR A 163 -13.07 -0.38 23.72
CA THR A 163 -13.47 -0.14 22.33
C THR A 163 -12.95 1.21 21.84
N PRO A 164 -12.69 1.35 20.51
CA PRO A 164 -12.23 2.62 19.95
C PRO A 164 -13.27 3.73 20.13
N ILE A 165 -12.81 4.92 20.50
CA ILE A 165 -13.64 6.11 20.66
C ILE A 165 -13.83 6.78 19.30
N ASP A 166 -15.08 7.01 18.90
CA ASP A 166 -15.38 7.78 17.71
C ASP A 166 -15.16 9.27 17.91
N PRO A 167 -14.74 10.03 16.86
CA PRO A 167 -14.59 11.49 16.95
C PRO A 167 -15.86 12.22 17.33
N SER A 168 -17.03 11.63 17.01
CA SER A 168 -18.37 12.16 17.35
C SER A 168 -18.84 11.79 18.75
N GLY A 169 -18.07 11.01 19.49
CA GLY A 169 -18.41 10.52 20.82
C GLY A 169 -18.48 8.99 20.89
N HIS A 170 -18.59 8.50 22.12
CA HIS A 170 -18.60 7.08 22.41
C HIS A 170 -19.60 6.76 23.53
N ALA A 171 -20.64 6.04 23.19
CA ALA A 171 -21.55 5.46 24.19
C ALA A 171 -20.87 4.24 24.84
N CYS A 172 -20.28 4.44 26.01
CA CYS A 172 -19.56 3.38 26.70
C CYS A 172 -20.53 2.37 27.33
N PRO A 173 -20.48 1.06 26.96
CA PRO A 173 -21.37 0.05 27.54
C PRO A 173 -21.21 -0.13 29.06
N LYS A 174 -20.11 0.35 29.64
CA LYS A 174 -19.87 0.27 31.09
C LYS A 174 -20.46 1.43 31.89
N PHE A 175 -21.05 2.41 31.20
CA PHE A 175 -21.67 3.56 31.84
C PHE A 175 -23.19 3.66 31.57
N ASN A 176 -23.79 2.61 31.08
CA ASN A 176 -25.26 2.48 30.93
C ASN A 176 -25.81 1.61 32.06
#